data_9fd34342405cbb07b97fbb69ac6caaff
#
_entry.id   9fd34342405cbb07b97fbb69ac6caaff
#
_cell.length_a   1.000
_cell.length_b   1.000
_cell.length_c   1.000
_cell.angle_alpha   90.00
_cell.angle_beta   90.00
_cell.angle_gamma   90.00
#
_symmetry.space_group_name_H-M   'P 1'
#
loop_
_entity.id
_entity.type
_entity.pdbx_description
1 polymer ?
#
loop_
_entity_poly.entity_id
_entity_poly.type
_entity_poly.pdbx_seq_one_letter_code
_entity_poly.pdbx_strand_id
1 'polypeptide(L)'
;MLISRSSQPVIVPDQAWEVGALLSAVSAHVDERHGELLLYYLIRYRDRPVDNALCVARSRDGRVWSKPDCGDGTNIVMRSSGHSCNWGMFMPTSILKDEREENPDLRWKMVYWDRPDPSMPAGICLAASVDGISWTPVHQRPVITNANDAMSMIDAHGSGESPLGSGRIFIYQQTWKYNPS
;
A
#
# COMPACT_ATOMS: atom_id res chain seq x y z
N MET A 1 -15.78 -19.26 -10.36
CA MET A 1 -17.26 -19.10 -10.36
C MET A 1 -17.62 -17.93 -9.47
N LEU A 2 -18.31 -16.89 -9.96
CA LEU A 2 -18.79 -15.76 -9.15
C LEU A 2 -20.01 -16.25 -8.34
N ILE A 3 -19.88 -16.25 -7.00
CA ILE A 3 -20.95 -16.74 -6.11
C ILE A 3 -21.96 -15.63 -5.80
N SER A 4 -21.48 -14.39 -5.63
CA SER A 4 -22.33 -13.22 -5.40
C SER A 4 -21.59 -11.93 -5.80
N ARG A 5 -22.36 -10.88 -6.05
CA ARG A 5 -21.87 -9.54 -6.34
C ARG A 5 -22.74 -8.53 -5.60
N SER A 6 -22.12 -7.61 -4.86
CA SER A 6 -22.83 -6.44 -4.34
C SER A 6 -23.14 -5.47 -5.47
N SER A 7 -24.34 -4.86 -5.43
CA SER A 7 -24.72 -3.78 -6.33
C SER A 7 -24.17 -2.42 -5.89
N GLN A 8 -23.68 -2.33 -4.65
CA GLN A 8 -23.12 -1.10 -4.07
C GLN A 8 -21.65 -1.31 -3.73
N PRO A 9 -20.83 -0.25 -3.76
CA PRO A 9 -19.47 -0.29 -3.25
C PRO A 9 -19.47 -0.68 -1.77
N VAL A 10 -18.49 -1.48 -1.34
CA VAL A 10 -18.35 -1.89 0.07
C VAL A 10 -17.61 -0.84 0.91
N ILE A 11 -16.85 0.04 0.29
CA ILE A 11 -16.20 1.21 0.89
C ILE A 11 -16.62 2.45 0.11
N VAL A 12 -17.12 3.46 0.82
CA VAL A 12 -17.51 4.75 0.28
C VAL A 12 -16.82 5.87 1.07
N PRO A 13 -16.64 7.07 0.48
CA PRO A 13 -16.05 8.21 1.19
C PRO A 13 -17.09 8.80 2.17
N ASP A 14 -17.11 8.33 3.40
CA ASP A 14 -18.04 8.71 4.45
C ASP A 14 -17.36 9.41 5.64
N GLN A 15 -16.04 9.58 5.60
CA GLN A 15 -15.28 10.28 6.63
C GLN A 15 -14.89 11.69 6.19
N ALA A 16 -14.72 12.59 7.16
CA ALA A 16 -14.41 14.01 6.88
C ALA A 16 -13.12 14.17 6.04
N TRP A 17 -12.11 13.34 6.29
CA TRP A 17 -10.85 13.35 5.55
C TRP A 17 -10.94 12.71 4.15
N GLU A 18 -12.04 12.07 3.82
CA GLU A 18 -12.27 11.45 2.50
C GLU A 18 -13.09 12.33 1.56
N VAL A 19 -13.57 13.46 2.04
CA VAL A 19 -14.40 14.38 1.24
C VAL A 19 -13.61 14.85 0.01
N GLY A 20 -14.17 14.61 -1.18
CA GLY A 20 -13.54 14.94 -2.46
C GLY A 20 -12.47 13.97 -2.94
N ALA A 21 -12.17 12.91 -2.19
CA ALA A 21 -11.19 11.92 -2.59
C ALA A 21 -11.79 10.86 -3.51
N LEU A 22 -10.93 10.30 -4.35
CA LEU A 22 -11.17 9.02 -5.03
C LEU A 22 -10.58 7.91 -4.16
N LEU A 23 -11.35 6.84 -3.95
CA LEU A 23 -10.90 5.67 -3.21
C LEU A 23 -10.46 4.57 -4.18
N SER A 24 -9.28 4.00 -3.96
CA SER A 24 -8.74 2.91 -4.77
C SER A 24 -8.25 1.79 -3.86
N ALA A 25 -8.72 0.57 -4.05
CA ALA A 25 -8.22 -0.60 -3.31
C ALA A 25 -6.73 -0.82 -3.64
N VAL A 26 -5.96 -1.16 -2.62
CA VAL A 26 -4.52 -1.45 -2.71
C VAL A 26 -4.28 -2.93 -2.46
N SER A 27 -4.69 -3.44 -1.30
CA SER A 27 -4.43 -4.82 -0.89
C SER A 27 -5.45 -5.28 0.14
N ALA A 28 -5.71 -6.58 0.20
CA ALA A 28 -6.57 -7.19 1.21
C ALA A 28 -5.85 -8.36 1.88
N HIS A 29 -5.99 -8.47 3.19
CA HIS A 29 -5.36 -9.49 4.02
C HIS A 29 -6.32 -10.06 5.05
N VAL A 30 -6.00 -11.24 5.56
CA VAL A 30 -6.66 -11.83 6.72
C VAL A 30 -5.85 -11.49 7.96
N ASP A 31 -6.50 -10.89 8.94
CA ASP A 31 -5.97 -10.75 10.30
C ASP A 31 -6.42 -11.94 11.13
N GLU A 32 -5.59 -12.97 11.16
CA GLU A 32 -5.91 -14.22 11.87
C GLU A 32 -6.06 -14.04 13.38
N ARG A 33 -5.38 -13.04 13.97
CA ARG A 33 -5.47 -12.77 15.42
C ARG A 33 -6.87 -12.34 15.84
N HIS A 34 -7.52 -11.55 15.00
CA HIS A 34 -8.84 -10.98 15.29
C HIS A 34 -9.96 -11.66 14.50
N GLY A 35 -9.62 -12.57 13.57
CA GLY A 35 -10.57 -13.19 12.66
C GLY A 35 -11.25 -12.19 11.75
N GLU A 36 -10.51 -11.18 11.30
CA GLU A 36 -11.00 -10.06 10.49
C GLU A 36 -10.28 -9.98 9.15
N LEU A 37 -10.94 -9.37 8.19
CA LEU A 37 -10.35 -8.94 6.92
C LEU A 37 -9.86 -7.51 7.06
N LEU A 38 -8.67 -7.23 6.56
CA LEU A 38 -8.12 -5.90 6.40
C LEU A 38 -8.19 -5.52 4.92
N LEU A 39 -8.73 -4.35 4.61
CA LEU A 39 -8.68 -3.76 3.27
C LEU A 39 -7.91 -2.45 3.35
N TYR A 40 -6.76 -2.41 2.70
CA TYR A 40 -6.01 -1.19 2.51
C TYR A 40 -6.50 -0.48 1.25
N TYR A 41 -6.74 0.81 1.35
CA TYR A 41 -7.16 1.63 0.22
C TYR A 41 -6.50 3.00 0.26
N LEU A 42 -6.22 3.51 -0.93
CA LEU A 42 -5.65 4.84 -1.14
C LEU A 42 -6.79 5.85 -1.23
N ILE A 43 -6.72 6.93 -0.45
CA ILE A 43 -7.45 8.16 -0.70
C ILE A 43 -6.60 9.07 -1.57
N ARG A 44 -7.18 9.52 -2.68
CA ARG A 44 -6.47 10.30 -3.70
C ARG A 44 -7.25 11.53 -4.09
N TYR A 45 -6.62 12.69 -3.97
CA TYR A 45 -7.21 13.98 -4.33
C TYR A 45 -6.62 14.49 -5.63
N ARG A 46 -7.45 15.04 -6.51
CA ARG A 46 -7.00 15.64 -7.77
C ARG A 46 -6.40 17.03 -7.59
N ASP A 47 -7.00 17.81 -6.72
CA ASP A 47 -6.69 19.22 -6.45
C ASP A 47 -5.59 19.41 -5.39
N ARG A 48 -5.37 18.42 -4.54
CA ARG A 48 -4.38 18.43 -3.46
C ARG A 48 -3.68 17.08 -3.32
N PRO A 49 -2.97 16.65 -4.34
CA PRO A 49 -2.42 15.29 -4.37
C PRO A 49 -1.34 15.03 -3.31
N VAL A 50 -0.79 16.07 -2.68
CA VAL A 50 0.12 15.96 -1.52
C VAL A 50 -0.58 15.41 -0.27
N ASP A 51 -1.91 15.45 -0.22
CA ASP A 51 -2.72 14.93 0.89
C ASP A 51 -3.13 13.46 0.70
N ASN A 52 -2.66 12.81 -0.37
CA ASN A 52 -2.91 11.39 -0.56
C ASN A 52 -2.44 10.58 0.65
N ALA A 53 -3.22 9.58 1.02
CA ALA A 53 -2.91 8.74 2.18
C ALA A 53 -3.43 7.31 2.01
N LEU A 54 -2.74 6.39 2.66
CA LEU A 54 -3.18 5.01 2.79
C LEU A 54 -4.08 4.87 4.02
N CYS A 55 -5.24 4.28 3.82
CA CYS A 55 -6.21 3.98 4.85
C CYS A 55 -6.42 2.48 5.00
N VAL A 56 -6.97 2.06 6.14
CA VAL A 56 -7.38 0.69 6.39
C VAL A 56 -8.85 0.63 6.79
N ALA A 57 -9.55 -0.42 6.34
CA ALA A 57 -10.87 -0.79 6.84
C ALA A 57 -10.85 -2.25 7.29
N ARG A 58 -11.74 -2.60 8.21
CA ARG A 58 -11.87 -3.95 8.79
C ARG A 58 -13.25 -4.51 8.57
N SER A 59 -13.33 -5.82 8.38
CA SER A 59 -14.59 -6.54 8.23
C SER A 59 -14.46 -7.97 8.76
N ARG A 60 -15.54 -8.52 9.30
CA ARG A 60 -15.61 -9.94 9.68
C ARG A 60 -16.22 -10.84 8.62
N ASP A 61 -16.93 -10.23 7.68
CA ASP A 61 -17.72 -10.98 6.69
C ASP A 61 -17.45 -10.54 5.23
N GLY A 62 -16.59 -9.54 5.03
CA GLY A 62 -16.28 -8.94 3.73
C GLY A 62 -17.44 -8.12 3.13
N ARG A 63 -18.52 -7.89 3.89
CA ARG A 63 -19.72 -7.16 3.45
C ARG A 63 -19.89 -5.84 4.19
N VAL A 64 -19.77 -5.90 5.50
CA VAL A 64 -19.84 -4.72 6.37
C VAL A 64 -18.43 -4.35 6.78
N TRP A 65 -18.05 -3.12 6.49
CA TRP A 65 -16.70 -2.60 6.74
C TRP A 65 -16.76 -1.44 7.73
N SER A 66 -15.83 -1.44 8.67
CA SER A 66 -15.60 -0.35 9.61
C SER A 66 -14.26 0.31 9.34
N LYS A 67 -14.15 1.59 9.67
CA LYS A 67 -12.93 2.39 9.57
C LYS A 67 -12.43 2.67 10.99
N PRO A 68 -11.48 1.88 11.50
CA PRO A 68 -11.02 2.02 12.89
C PRO A 68 -10.20 3.30 13.05
N ASP A 69 -10.20 3.86 14.26
CA ASP A 69 -9.21 4.86 14.63
C ASP A 69 -7.82 4.21 14.73
N CYS A 70 -6.86 4.75 13.98
CA CYS A 70 -5.47 4.28 13.95
C CYS A 70 -4.52 5.15 14.79
N GLY A 71 -5.05 6.01 15.67
CA GLY A 71 -4.30 6.76 16.67
C GLY A 71 -4.37 8.27 16.55
N ASP A 72 -4.98 8.82 15.48
CA ASP A 72 -5.16 10.27 15.30
C ASP A 72 -6.63 10.66 15.04
N GLY A 73 -7.56 9.79 15.40
CA GLY A 73 -8.98 9.96 15.10
C GLY A 73 -9.36 9.60 13.67
N THR A 74 -8.41 9.07 12.88
CA THR A 74 -8.64 8.64 11.50
C THR A 74 -8.25 7.18 11.30
N ASN A 75 -8.66 6.60 10.18
CA ASN A 75 -8.20 5.27 9.75
C ASN A 75 -7.02 5.35 8.77
N ILE A 76 -6.32 6.48 8.74
CA ILE A 76 -5.11 6.67 7.94
C ILE A 76 -3.95 5.96 8.63
N VAL A 77 -3.26 5.10 7.88
CA VAL A 77 -2.11 4.34 8.38
C VAL A 77 -0.78 4.85 7.83
N MET A 78 -0.80 5.59 6.73
CA MET A 78 0.38 6.27 6.20
C MET A 78 -0.02 7.44 5.32
N ARG A 79 0.71 8.55 5.43
CA ARG A 79 0.51 9.75 4.62
C ARG A 79 1.62 9.90 3.59
N SER A 80 1.35 10.62 2.50
CA SER A 80 2.35 11.14 1.59
C SER A 80 3.43 11.92 2.33
N SER A 81 4.65 11.94 1.79
CA SER A 81 5.72 12.83 2.25
C SER A 81 5.38 14.33 2.09
N GLY A 82 4.33 14.66 1.35
CA GLY A 82 3.93 16.04 1.08
C GLY A 82 4.73 16.73 -0.04
N HIS A 83 5.65 16.03 -0.68
CA HIS A 83 6.44 16.59 -1.77
C HIS A 83 5.87 16.19 -3.13
N SER A 84 5.48 17.20 -3.92
CA SER A 84 4.97 16.97 -5.26
C SER A 84 6.08 16.57 -6.26
N CYS A 85 5.69 15.85 -7.28
CA CYS A 85 6.54 15.54 -8.43
C CYS A 85 5.69 15.44 -9.70
N ASN A 86 6.36 15.49 -10.86
CA ASN A 86 5.68 15.60 -12.15
C ASN A 86 4.83 14.38 -12.53
N TRP A 87 5.05 13.23 -11.90
CA TRP A 87 4.48 11.95 -12.31
C TRP A 87 3.57 11.32 -11.26
N GLY A 88 3.12 12.06 -10.34
CA GLY A 88 2.22 11.51 -9.36
C GLY A 88 2.69 11.78 -7.95
N MET A 89 2.02 11.12 -7.05
CA MET A 89 2.05 11.39 -5.65
C MET A 89 2.09 10.05 -4.94
N PHE A 90 2.29 10.09 -3.64
CA PHE A 90 2.22 8.93 -2.79
C PHE A 90 1.21 7.89 -3.30
N MET A 91 1.71 6.72 -3.67
CA MET A 91 0.91 5.64 -4.24
C MET A 91 1.40 4.29 -3.71
N PRO A 92 0.83 3.79 -2.62
CA PRO A 92 1.00 2.41 -2.20
C PRO A 92 0.42 1.47 -3.25
N THR A 93 1.15 0.44 -3.61
CA THR A 93 0.74 -0.47 -4.68
C THR A 93 0.69 -1.92 -4.26
N SER A 94 1.46 -2.31 -3.25
CA SER A 94 1.48 -3.69 -2.77
C SER A 94 1.85 -3.75 -1.30
N ILE A 95 1.11 -4.54 -0.56
CA ILE A 95 1.35 -4.87 0.84
C ILE A 95 1.46 -6.38 0.95
N LEU A 96 2.45 -6.86 1.68
CA LEU A 96 2.71 -8.27 1.92
C LEU A 96 2.90 -8.50 3.42
N LYS A 97 2.29 -9.55 3.95
CA LYS A 97 2.58 -10.09 5.28
C LYS A 97 3.50 -11.29 5.13
N ASP A 98 4.73 -11.16 5.61
CA ASP A 98 5.74 -12.22 5.57
C ASP A 98 5.73 -12.97 6.91
N GLU A 99 5.03 -14.10 6.95
CA GLU A 99 4.90 -14.90 8.17
C GLU A 99 6.22 -15.57 8.60
N ARG A 100 7.22 -15.60 7.72
CA ARG A 100 8.53 -16.20 7.99
C ARG A 100 9.58 -15.19 8.41
N GLU A 101 9.25 -13.91 8.38
CA GLU A 101 10.14 -12.86 8.85
C GLU A 101 10.37 -13.01 10.37
N GLU A 102 11.61 -13.23 10.75
CA GLU A 102 12.00 -13.41 12.15
C GLU A 102 11.94 -12.10 12.93
N ASN A 103 12.28 -10.99 12.26
CA ASN A 103 12.14 -9.66 12.86
C ASN A 103 10.68 -9.19 12.78
N PRO A 104 9.97 -9.10 13.91
CA PRO A 104 8.57 -8.70 13.90
C PRO A 104 8.34 -7.32 13.30
N ASP A 105 9.30 -6.39 13.43
CA ASP A 105 9.19 -5.03 12.91
C ASP A 105 9.18 -4.97 11.38
N LEU A 106 9.64 -6.04 10.72
CA LEU A 106 9.71 -6.17 9.28
C LEU A 106 8.68 -7.14 8.71
N ARG A 107 7.77 -7.67 9.54
CA ARG A 107 6.81 -8.72 9.12
C ARG A 107 5.83 -8.23 8.07
N TRP A 108 5.32 -7.02 8.20
CA TRP A 108 4.55 -6.37 7.16
C TRP A 108 5.46 -5.50 6.30
N LYS A 109 5.33 -5.65 5.00
CA LYS A 109 6.16 -4.96 3.99
C LYS A 109 5.26 -4.26 3.00
N MET A 110 5.61 -3.03 2.66
CA MET A 110 4.88 -2.24 1.66
C MET A 110 5.84 -1.65 0.63
N VAL A 111 5.43 -1.73 -0.63
CA VAL A 111 6.03 -1.00 -1.73
C VAL A 111 5.12 0.15 -2.09
N TYR A 112 5.68 1.35 -2.16
CA TYR A 112 4.95 2.56 -2.51
C TYR A 112 5.82 3.51 -3.32
N TRP A 113 5.20 4.34 -4.11
CA TRP A 113 5.85 5.41 -4.85
C TRP A 113 5.68 6.72 -4.10
N ASP A 114 6.78 7.44 -3.89
CA ASP A 114 6.76 8.73 -3.20
C ASP A 114 8.04 9.53 -3.50
N ARG A 115 8.10 10.74 -2.96
CA ARG A 115 9.27 11.62 -2.95
C ARG A 115 9.58 12.05 -1.53
N PRO A 116 10.28 11.22 -0.72
CA PRO A 116 10.54 11.52 0.70
C PRO A 116 11.34 12.80 0.93
N ASP A 117 12.20 13.17 -0.02
CA ASP A 117 13.05 14.36 0.06
C ASP A 117 12.90 15.18 -1.25
N PRO A 118 12.57 16.49 -1.16
CA PRO A 118 12.41 17.34 -2.34
C PRO A 118 13.70 17.56 -3.14
N SER A 119 14.87 17.30 -2.56
CA SER A 119 16.17 17.37 -3.25
C SER A 119 16.47 16.12 -4.08
N MET A 120 15.68 15.04 -3.90
CA MET A 120 15.88 13.77 -4.59
C MET A 120 14.77 13.52 -5.62
N PRO A 121 15.04 12.68 -6.64
CA PRO A 121 13.98 12.21 -7.52
C PRO A 121 12.97 11.36 -6.73
N ALA A 122 11.73 11.36 -7.17
CA ALA A 122 10.73 10.44 -6.70
C ALA A 122 11.01 9.01 -7.20
N GLY A 123 10.46 8.01 -6.53
CA GLY A 123 10.66 6.63 -6.93
C GLY A 123 9.99 5.63 -6.00
N ILE A 124 10.41 4.38 -6.13
CA ILE A 124 9.93 3.28 -5.30
C ILE A 124 10.57 3.35 -3.92
N CYS A 125 9.74 3.40 -2.92
CA CYS A 125 10.08 3.38 -1.50
C CYS A 125 9.58 2.10 -0.85
N LEU A 126 10.17 1.77 0.29
CA LEU A 126 9.78 0.62 1.12
C LEU A 126 9.37 1.11 2.50
N ALA A 127 8.30 0.53 3.04
CA ALA A 127 7.94 0.67 4.43
C ALA A 127 7.72 -0.70 5.07
N ALA A 128 7.89 -0.76 6.37
CA ALA A 128 7.65 -1.94 7.18
C ALA A 128 6.74 -1.62 8.37
N SER A 129 6.11 -2.66 8.90
CA SER A 129 5.23 -2.55 10.07
C SER A 129 5.21 -3.86 10.84
N VAL A 130 5.04 -3.77 12.16
CA VAL A 130 4.84 -4.93 13.05
C VAL A 130 3.40 -5.43 13.03
N ASP A 131 2.44 -4.53 12.78
CA ASP A 131 0.99 -4.77 12.96
C ASP A 131 0.15 -4.52 11.69
N GLY A 132 0.76 -3.98 10.62
CA GLY A 132 0.06 -3.56 9.41
C GLY A 132 -0.65 -2.20 9.55
N ILE A 133 -0.56 -1.56 10.71
CA ILE A 133 -1.19 -0.26 11.00
C ILE A 133 -0.14 0.85 11.14
N SER A 134 0.87 0.58 11.94
CA SER A 134 1.96 1.51 12.24
C SER A 134 3.10 1.33 11.25
N TRP A 135 3.09 2.10 10.17
CA TRP A 135 4.06 1.98 9.08
C TRP A 135 5.25 2.91 9.26
N THR A 136 6.45 2.38 9.06
CA THR A 136 7.70 3.14 9.10
C THR A 136 8.45 2.97 7.78
N PRO A 137 8.87 4.06 7.11
CA PRO A 137 9.76 3.98 5.96
C PRO A 137 11.07 3.27 6.33
N VAL A 138 11.46 2.27 5.53
CA VAL A 138 12.73 1.54 5.75
C VAL A 138 13.94 2.42 5.42
N HIS A 139 13.78 3.31 4.43
CA HIS A 139 14.80 4.25 4.00
C HIS A 139 14.21 5.64 3.80
N GLN A 140 15.03 6.67 4.05
CA GLN A 140 14.67 8.07 3.80
C GLN A 140 14.81 8.49 2.33
N ARG A 141 14.99 7.54 1.44
CA ARG A 141 15.14 7.77 -0.01
C ARG A 141 14.54 6.62 -0.80
N PRO A 142 14.15 6.84 -2.05
CA PRO A 142 13.71 5.77 -2.92
C PRO A 142 14.82 4.74 -3.15
N VAL A 143 14.45 3.48 -3.20
CA VAL A 143 15.38 2.37 -3.52
C VAL A 143 15.53 2.18 -5.04
N ILE A 144 14.55 2.63 -5.81
CA ILE A 144 14.59 2.63 -7.28
C ILE A 144 14.02 3.97 -7.78
N THR A 145 14.79 4.74 -8.53
CA THR A 145 14.42 6.08 -8.97
C THR A 145 13.89 6.15 -10.40
N ASN A 146 14.15 5.13 -11.23
CA ASN A 146 13.71 5.11 -12.64
C ASN A 146 12.45 4.26 -12.86
N ALA A 147 11.75 3.93 -11.79
CA ALA A 147 10.46 3.26 -11.86
C ALA A 147 9.35 4.29 -11.80
N ASN A 148 8.31 4.11 -12.54
CA ASN A 148 7.29 5.13 -12.65
C ASN A 148 5.85 4.63 -12.59
N ASP A 149 5.61 3.33 -12.41
CA ASP A 149 4.22 2.88 -12.26
C ASP A 149 4.13 1.43 -11.75
N ALA A 150 2.92 0.94 -11.55
CA ALA A 150 2.48 -0.40 -11.17
C ALA A 150 3.58 -1.31 -10.59
N MET A 151 3.57 -1.46 -9.30
CA MET A 151 4.47 -2.36 -8.56
C MET A 151 3.66 -3.46 -7.91
N SER A 152 4.25 -4.64 -7.84
CA SER A 152 3.69 -5.76 -7.09
C SER A 152 4.80 -6.50 -6.36
N MET A 153 4.57 -6.88 -5.12
CA MET A 153 5.43 -7.80 -4.41
C MET A 153 4.90 -9.22 -4.53
N ILE A 154 5.81 -10.16 -4.70
CA ILE A 154 5.51 -11.58 -4.70
C ILE A 154 6.42 -12.25 -3.67
N ASP A 155 5.82 -12.98 -2.75
CA ASP A 155 6.53 -13.91 -1.89
C ASP A 155 6.84 -15.19 -2.69
N ALA A 156 8.12 -15.41 -2.96
CA ALA A 156 8.59 -16.59 -3.69
C ALA A 156 8.87 -17.79 -2.77
N HIS A 157 8.41 -17.79 -1.54
CA HIS A 157 8.55 -18.91 -0.60
C HIS A 157 7.64 -20.11 -0.91
N GLY A 158 6.98 -20.15 -2.06
CA GLY A 158 6.16 -21.28 -2.47
C GLY A 158 7.01 -22.48 -2.86
N SER A 159 6.75 -23.63 -2.23
CA SER A 159 7.14 -25.00 -2.64
C SER A 159 8.54 -25.17 -3.22
N GLY A 160 9.49 -25.53 -2.41
CA GLY A 160 10.71 -26.34 -2.55
C GLY A 160 11.63 -26.20 -3.76
N GLU A 161 11.16 -25.79 -4.92
CA GLU A 161 11.90 -25.75 -6.17
C GLU A 161 11.58 -24.50 -7.02
N SER A 162 11.46 -23.33 -6.38
CA SER A 162 11.39 -22.10 -7.19
C SER A 162 12.75 -21.88 -7.88
N PRO A 163 12.81 -21.70 -9.20
CA PRO A 163 14.05 -21.37 -9.92
C PRO A 163 14.64 -20.03 -9.44
N LEU A 164 13.92 -19.30 -8.61
CA LEU A 164 14.29 -17.99 -8.07
C LEU A 164 14.91 -18.08 -6.65
N GLY A 165 15.05 -19.29 -6.08
CA GLY A 165 15.60 -19.53 -4.74
C GLY A 165 14.59 -19.33 -3.62
N SER A 166 14.86 -19.96 -2.47
CA SER A 166 14.02 -19.82 -1.27
C SER A 166 14.32 -18.50 -0.55
N GLY A 167 13.29 -17.90 0.04
CA GLY A 167 13.50 -16.79 0.98
C GLY A 167 13.60 -15.40 0.36
N ARG A 168 13.09 -15.16 -0.84
CA ARG A 168 13.18 -13.86 -1.50
C ARG A 168 11.82 -13.27 -1.82
N ILE A 169 11.69 -11.98 -1.57
CA ILE A 169 10.58 -11.16 -2.04
C ILE A 169 11.03 -10.48 -3.33
N PHE A 170 10.23 -10.63 -4.37
CA PHE A 170 10.45 -10.00 -5.67
C PHE A 170 9.53 -8.79 -5.82
N ILE A 171 10.07 -7.72 -6.38
CA ILE A 171 9.32 -6.54 -6.75
C ILE A 171 9.25 -6.49 -8.27
N TYR A 172 8.03 -6.54 -8.81
CA TYR A 172 7.76 -6.31 -10.22
C TYR A 172 7.34 -4.87 -10.42
N GLN A 173 7.95 -4.20 -11.38
CA GLN A 173 7.66 -2.82 -11.68
C GLN A 173 7.45 -2.61 -13.17
N GLN A 174 6.62 -1.66 -13.52
CA GLN A 174 6.51 -1.16 -14.88
C GLN A 174 7.59 -0.09 -15.09
N THR A 175 8.32 -0.22 -16.20
CA THR A 175 9.27 0.81 -16.65
C THR A 175 8.83 1.34 -18.01
N TRP A 176 8.79 2.64 -18.15
CA TRP A 176 8.60 3.29 -19.46
C TRP A 176 9.97 3.48 -20.11
N LYS A 177 10.17 2.86 -21.27
CA LYS A 177 11.28 3.30 -22.12
C LYS A 177 10.86 4.60 -22.79
N TYR A 178 11.44 5.68 -22.38
CA TYR A 178 11.46 6.87 -23.22
C TYR A 178 12.27 6.51 -24.48
N ASN A 179 11.61 6.43 -25.61
CA ASN A 179 12.28 6.55 -26.89
C ASN A 179 12.43 8.07 -27.12
N PRO A 180 13.62 8.65 -27.02
CA PRO A 180 13.84 10.01 -27.53
C PRO A 180 13.69 9.91 -29.04
N SER A 181 12.59 10.47 -29.56
CA SER A 181 12.45 10.77 -31.01
C SER A 181 13.41 11.86 -31.39
#